data_a03a80afc13df10a7896e91557cc4850
#
_entry.id   a03a80afc13df10a7896e91557cc4850
#
_cell.length_a   1.000
_cell.length_b   1.000
_cell.length_c   1.000
_cell.angle_alpha   90.00
_cell.angle_beta   90.00
_cell.angle_gamma   90.00
#
_symmetry.space_group_name_H-M   'P 1'
#
loop_
_entity.id
_entity.type
_entity.pdbx_description
1 polymer ?
#
loop_
_entity_poly.entity_id
_entity_poly.type
_entity_poly.pdbx_seq_one_letter_code
_entity_poly.pdbx_strand_id
1 'polypeptide(L)'
;MPPRLLPPEYGFLDSVRHDNATSIWMSGDFVNSLAAMPSMHFGYAFVIGCTMVYHSGIFRRTLEKGEVRKTMAWKVVYLLIALGYPGMVLSAIVATANHYWMDAVMAVFVSFIAYFCNRVFLVFLPLEDLLFWLLRLEKPAPTTGQRFKERGGRI
;
A
#
# COMPACT_ATOMS: atom_id res chain seq x y z
N MET A 1 -19.36 -5.98 5.33
CA MET A 1 -19.31 -7.02 6.37
C MET A 1 -18.43 -8.15 5.87
N PRO A 2 -17.40 -8.60 6.59
CA PRO A 2 -16.54 -9.69 6.12
C PRO A 2 -17.30 -11.03 6.07
N PRO A 3 -16.91 -11.97 5.16
CA PRO A 3 -17.63 -13.24 4.96
C PRO A 3 -17.78 -14.07 6.23
N ARG A 4 -16.78 -14.06 7.12
CA ARG A 4 -16.79 -14.82 8.38
C ARG A 4 -17.92 -14.46 9.35
N LEU A 5 -18.53 -13.28 9.18
CA LEU A 5 -19.66 -12.82 10.02
C LEU A 5 -21.03 -13.11 9.38
N LEU A 6 -21.06 -13.82 8.24
CA LEU A 6 -22.31 -14.30 7.65
C LEU A 6 -22.94 -15.40 8.52
N PRO A 7 -24.26 -15.61 8.42
CA PRO A 7 -24.93 -16.71 9.12
C PRO A 7 -24.29 -18.07 8.86
N PRO A 8 -24.36 -19.02 9.82
CA PRO A 8 -23.72 -20.34 9.69
C PRO A 8 -24.14 -21.14 8.46
N GLU A 9 -25.29 -20.83 7.90
CA GLU A 9 -25.84 -21.42 6.68
C GLU A 9 -24.90 -21.28 5.47
N TYR A 10 -24.05 -20.25 5.47
CA TYR A 10 -23.05 -20.01 4.41
C TYR A 10 -21.75 -20.78 4.62
N GLY A 11 -21.60 -21.53 5.72
CA GLY A 11 -20.46 -22.40 5.96
C GLY A 11 -19.14 -21.71 6.31
N PHE A 12 -19.15 -20.41 6.60
CA PHE A 12 -17.95 -19.70 7.05
C PHE A 12 -17.77 -19.83 8.56
N LEU A 13 -16.55 -20.18 8.98
CA LEU A 13 -16.19 -20.23 10.40
C LEU A 13 -15.58 -18.88 10.80
N ASP A 14 -16.06 -18.30 11.92
CA ASP A 14 -15.46 -17.11 12.49
C ASP A 14 -14.17 -17.46 13.25
N SER A 15 -13.05 -17.43 12.52
CA SER A 15 -11.71 -17.74 13.05
C SER A 15 -11.19 -16.71 14.07
N VAL A 16 -11.85 -15.58 14.23
CA VAL A 16 -11.41 -14.47 15.08
C VAL A 16 -12.09 -14.49 16.44
N ARG A 17 -13.34 -14.97 16.53
CA ARG A 17 -14.14 -15.04 17.76
C ARG A 17 -14.04 -16.35 18.51
N HIS A 18 -13.24 -17.31 18.05
CA HIS A 18 -13.01 -18.52 18.82
C HIS A 18 -12.34 -18.17 20.15
N ASP A 19 -12.90 -18.66 21.26
CA ASP A 19 -12.63 -18.32 22.66
C ASP A 19 -11.18 -18.34 23.14
N ASN A 20 -10.23 -18.72 22.29
CA ASN A 20 -8.81 -18.83 22.60
C ASN A 20 -7.89 -17.84 21.85
N ALA A 21 -8.42 -16.99 20.99
CA ALA A 21 -7.63 -16.01 20.23
C ALA A 21 -7.99 -14.59 20.63
N THR A 22 -7.64 -14.19 21.86
CA THR A 22 -7.66 -12.79 22.27
C THR A 22 -6.55 -12.01 21.55
N SER A 23 -6.84 -11.56 20.35
CA SER A 23 -5.99 -10.55 19.72
C SER A 23 -6.12 -9.26 20.53
N ILE A 24 -5.01 -8.80 21.12
CA ILE A 24 -4.91 -7.52 21.86
C ILE A 24 -5.49 -6.35 21.02
N TRP A 25 -5.46 -6.46 19.70
CA TRP A 25 -5.93 -5.45 18.76
C TRP A 25 -7.46 -5.48 18.51
N MET A 26 -8.16 -6.51 18.99
CA MET A 26 -9.60 -6.69 18.77
C MET A 26 -10.47 -6.51 20.01
N SER A 27 -9.88 -6.21 21.16
CA SER A 27 -10.58 -6.08 22.44
C SER A 27 -11.08 -4.66 22.75
N GLY A 28 -11.05 -3.72 21.81
CA GLY A 28 -11.47 -2.34 22.05
C GLY A 28 -12.81 -1.99 21.41
N ASP A 29 -13.65 -1.26 22.11
CA ASP A 29 -14.93 -0.72 21.63
C ASP A 29 -14.78 0.23 20.40
N PHE A 30 -13.53 0.63 20.10
CA PHE A 30 -13.20 1.53 19.00
C PHE A 30 -12.82 0.82 17.70
N VAL A 31 -12.69 -0.51 17.71
CA VAL A 31 -12.30 -1.26 16.49
C VAL A 31 -13.54 -1.61 15.68
N ASN A 32 -13.64 -1.02 14.49
CA ASN A 32 -14.70 -1.37 13.55
C ASN A 32 -14.40 -2.73 12.89
N SER A 33 -14.77 -3.81 13.57
CA SER A 33 -14.59 -5.18 13.08
C SER A 33 -15.45 -5.52 11.85
N LEU A 34 -16.37 -4.62 11.47
CA LEU A 34 -17.27 -4.77 10.31
C LEU A 34 -16.68 -4.15 9.04
N ALA A 35 -15.69 -3.29 9.16
CA ALA A 35 -15.09 -2.61 8.01
C ALA A 35 -14.18 -3.58 7.24
N ALA A 36 -14.64 -4.06 6.10
CA ALA A 36 -13.89 -4.96 5.22
C ALA A 36 -13.36 -4.26 3.97
N MET A 37 -13.99 -3.19 3.49
CA MET A 37 -13.71 -2.55 2.21
C MET A 37 -13.21 -1.12 2.38
N PRO A 38 -12.12 -0.72 1.70
CA PRO A 38 -11.18 -1.55 0.92
C PRO A 38 -10.22 -2.35 1.80
N SER A 39 -9.68 -3.46 1.31
CA SER A 39 -8.69 -4.26 2.05
C SER A 39 -7.36 -3.54 2.15
N MET A 40 -7.04 -3.01 3.32
CA MET A 40 -5.75 -2.35 3.57
C MET A 40 -4.58 -3.33 3.50
N HIS A 41 -4.76 -4.57 3.95
CA HIS A 41 -3.72 -5.60 3.89
C HIS A 41 -3.27 -5.85 2.45
N PHE A 42 -4.24 -6.05 1.56
CA PHE A 42 -3.94 -6.23 0.14
C PHE A 42 -3.43 -4.94 -0.51
N GLY A 43 -3.98 -3.78 -0.16
CA GLY A 43 -3.55 -2.49 -0.67
C GLY A 43 -2.06 -2.21 -0.42
N TYR A 44 -1.58 -2.43 0.80
CA TYR A 44 -0.15 -2.29 1.11
C TYR A 44 0.70 -3.30 0.36
N ALA A 45 0.29 -4.57 0.32
CA ALA A 45 1.02 -5.60 -0.41
C ALA A 45 1.11 -5.27 -1.91
N PHE A 46 0.03 -4.76 -2.50
CA PHE A 46 -0.02 -4.34 -3.90
C PHE A 46 0.95 -3.18 -4.18
N VAL A 47 0.95 -2.13 -3.35
CA VAL A 47 1.86 -0.98 -3.51
C VAL A 47 3.32 -1.42 -3.39
N ILE A 48 3.64 -2.30 -2.44
CA ILE A 48 4.99 -2.88 -2.29
C ILE A 48 5.36 -3.66 -3.56
N GLY A 49 4.47 -4.50 -4.07
CA GLY A 49 4.68 -5.25 -5.31
C GLY A 49 4.96 -4.34 -6.50
N CYS A 50 4.15 -3.30 -6.69
CA CYS A 50 4.36 -2.30 -7.75
C CYS A 50 5.72 -1.59 -7.62
N THR A 51 6.12 -1.24 -6.40
CA THR A 51 7.41 -0.61 -6.12
C THR A 51 8.57 -1.55 -6.46
N MET A 52 8.46 -2.83 -6.13
CA MET A 52 9.47 -3.83 -6.47
C MET A 52 9.57 -4.06 -7.97
N VAL A 53 8.45 -4.12 -8.70
CA VAL A 53 8.43 -4.18 -10.18
C VAL A 53 9.15 -2.97 -10.77
N TYR A 54 8.84 -1.78 -10.27
CA TYR A 54 9.49 -0.55 -10.73
C TYR A 54 11.01 -0.60 -10.51
N HIS A 55 11.46 -1.01 -9.32
CA HIS A 55 12.89 -1.11 -8.98
C HIS A 55 13.60 -2.33 -9.59
N SER A 56 12.87 -3.31 -10.12
CA SER A 56 13.46 -4.43 -10.85
C SER A 56 14.20 -3.99 -12.11
N GLY A 57 13.74 -2.88 -12.72
CA GLY A 57 14.28 -2.38 -13.98
C GLY A 57 13.86 -3.20 -15.20
N ILE A 58 12.86 -4.09 -15.10
CA ILE A 58 12.38 -4.90 -16.23
C ILE A 58 11.84 -4.00 -17.34
N PHE A 59 11.07 -2.97 -16.97
CA PHE A 59 10.43 -2.06 -17.92
C PHE A 59 11.28 -0.83 -18.26
N ARG A 60 12.44 -0.64 -17.61
CA ARG A 60 13.31 0.48 -17.89
C ARG A 60 14.30 0.16 -19.03
N ARG A 61 14.30 0.97 -20.07
CA ARG A 61 15.28 0.88 -21.16
C ARG A 61 16.57 1.64 -20.84
N THR A 62 16.48 2.71 -20.06
CA THR A 62 17.61 3.57 -19.68
C THR A 62 17.85 3.52 -18.20
N LEU A 63 19.12 3.42 -17.80
CA LEU A 63 19.55 3.46 -16.39
C LEU A 63 19.67 4.93 -15.96
N GLU A 64 19.25 5.23 -14.74
CA GLU A 64 19.56 6.53 -14.13
C GLU A 64 21.05 6.58 -13.75
N LYS A 65 21.63 7.81 -13.70
CA LYS A 65 23.04 8.01 -13.33
C LYS A 65 23.31 7.35 -11.97
N GLY A 66 24.25 6.37 -11.95
CA GLY A 66 24.63 5.66 -10.74
C GLY A 66 23.92 4.32 -10.50
N GLU A 67 22.92 3.94 -11.30
CA GLU A 67 22.29 2.61 -11.19
C GLU A 67 23.14 1.52 -11.86
N VAL A 68 23.40 0.45 -11.11
CA VAL A 68 24.04 -0.76 -11.66
C VAL A 68 23.02 -1.59 -12.42
N ARG A 69 23.38 -1.98 -13.66
CA ARG A 69 22.51 -2.85 -14.47
C ARG A 69 22.37 -4.22 -13.81
N LYS A 70 21.18 -4.54 -13.34
CA LYS A 70 20.87 -5.83 -12.74
C LYS A 70 20.87 -6.93 -13.81
N THR A 71 21.40 -8.10 -13.46
CA THR A 71 21.34 -9.28 -14.32
C THR A 71 19.88 -9.73 -14.54
N MET A 72 19.64 -10.46 -15.63
CA MET A 72 18.28 -10.95 -15.94
C MET A 72 17.73 -11.84 -14.82
N ALA A 73 18.59 -12.65 -14.21
CA ALA A 73 18.21 -13.50 -13.06
C ALA A 73 17.67 -12.66 -11.88
N TRP A 74 18.35 -11.58 -11.52
CA TRP A 74 17.88 -10.68 -10.46
C TRP A 74 16.55 -9.99 -10.80
N LYS A 75 16.35 -9.61 -12.05
CA LYS A 75 15.07 -9.01 -12.49
C LYS A 75 13.92 -9.99 -12.33
N VAL A 76 14.15 -11.27 -12.69
CA VAL A 76 13.16 -12.33 -12.51
C VAL A 76 12.86 -12.57 -11.03
N VAL A 77 13.87 -12.63 -10.18
CA VAL A 77 13.69 -12.76 -8.71
C VAL A 77 12.84 -11.63 -8.16
N TYR A 78 13.14 -10.39 -8.52
CA TYR A 78 12.33 -9.24 -8.10
C TYR A 78 10.87 -9.35 -8.57
N LEU A 79 10.65 -9.81 -9.80
CA LEU A 79 9.31 -10.01 -10.33
C LEU A 79 8.55 -11.10 -9.58
N LEU A 80 9.20 -12.23 -9.31
CA LEU A 80 8.59 -13.32 -8.55
C LEU A 80 8.18 -12.88 -7.14
N ILE A 81 9.03 -12.13 -6.44
CA ILE A 81 8.70 -11.59 -5.12
C ILE A 81 7.58 -10.53 -5.24
N ALA A 82 7.66 -9.66 -6.24
CA ALA A 82 6.69 -8.59 -6.47
C ALA A 82 5.27 -9.11 -6.74
N LEU A 83 5.14 -10.24 -7.41
CA LEU A 83 3.85 -10.88 -7.68
C LEU A 83 3.47 -11.88 -6.60
N GLY A 84 4.44 -12.61 -6.07
CA GLY A 84 4.23 -13.65 -5.06
C GLY A 84 3.73 -13.08 -3.73
N TYR A 85 4.29 -11.95 -3.28
CA TYR A 85 3.89 -11.34 -2.01
C TYR A 85 2.42 -10.87 -2.00
N PRO A 86 1.95 -10.03 -2.95
CA PRO A 86 0.53 -9.68 -3.02
C PRO A 86 -0.38 -10.88 -3.25
N GLY A 87 0.06 -11.85 -4.07
CA GLY A 87 -0.68 -13.08 -4.32
C GLY A 87 -0.87 -13.92 -3.05
N MET A 88 0.18 -14.06 -2.24
CA MET A 88 0.11 -14.73 -0.94
C MET A 88 -0.83 -14.01 0.03
N VAL A 89 -0.75 -12.69 0.12
CA VAL A 89 -1.64 -11.90 0.98
C VAL A 89 -3.08 -12.04 0.51
N LEU A 90 -3.35 -11.97 -0.80
CA LEU A 90 -4.69 -12.18 -1.36
C LEU A 90 -5.24 -13.55 -1.00
N SER A 91 -4.43 -14.60 -1.20
CA SER A 91 -4.82 -15.97 -0.84
C SER A 91 -5.15 -16.10 0.64
N ALA A 92 -4.33 -15.50 1.51
CA ALA A 92 -4.55 -15.53 2.95
C ALA A 92 -5.85 -14.83 3.36
N ILE A 93 -6.11 -13.61 2.88
CA ILE A 93 -7.30 -12.84 3.28
C ILE A 93 -8.60 -13.45 2.75
N VAL A 94 -8.57 -14.14 1.61
CA VAL A 94 -9.72 -14.86 1.06
C VAL A 94 -9.92 -16.19 1.78
N ALA A 95 -8.84 -16.96 1.99
CA ALA A 95 -8.90 -18.25 2.67
C ALA A 95 -9.38 -18.14 4.13
N THR A 96 -8.99 -17.06 4.82
CA THR A 96 -9.44 -16.77 6.19
C THR A 96 -10.83 -16.12 6.26
N ALA A 97 -11.52 -15.95 5.12
CA ALA A 97 -12.82 -15.31 5.02
C ALA A 97 -12.90 -13.91 5.66
N ASN A 98 -11.77 -13.21 5.77
CA ASN A 98 -11.73 -11.83 6.28
C ASN A 98 -12.19 -10.81 5.25
N HIS A 99 -11.97 -11.08 3.97
CA HIS A 99 -12.31 -10.20 2.86
C HIS A 99 -12.90 -10.97 1.69
N TYR A 100 -13.73 -10.28 0.91
CA TYR A 100 -14.08 -10.71 -0.45
C TYR A 100 -12.98 -10.32 -1.42
N TRP A 101 -12.88 -11.01 -2.54
CA TRP A 101 -11.96 -10.62 -3.63
C TRP A 101 -12.25 -9.19 -4.15
N MET A 102 -13.51 -8.73 -4.08
CA MET A 102 -13.90 -7.36 -4.45
C MET A 102 -13.24 -6.31 -3.56
N ASP A 103 -12.98 -6.61 -2.30
CA ASP A 103 -12.30 -5.68 -1.38
C ASP A 103 -10.84 -5.44 -1.82
N ALA A 104 -10.22 -6.48 -2.40
CA ALA A 104 -8.89 -6.37 -3.00
C ALA A 104 -8.92 -5.53 -4.30
N VAL A 105 -9.92 -5.72 -5.16
CA VAL A 105 -10.11 -4.91 -6.37
C VAL A 105 -10.27 -3.43 -6.00
N MET A 106 -11.08 -3.13 -5.00
CA MET A 106 -11.27 -1.76 -4.52
C MET A 106 -9.96 -1.18 -3.93
N ALA A 107 -9.16 -1.99 -3.25
CA ALA A 107 -7.86 -1.55 -2.74
C ALA A 107 -6.89 -1.17 -3.87
N VAL A 108 -6.88 -1.93 -4.98
CA VAL A 108 -6.13 -1.57 -6.19
C VAL A 108 -6.61 -0.24 -6.76
N PHE A 109 -7.93 -0.08 -6.90
CA PHE A 109 -8.52 1.15 -7.45
C PHE A 109 -8.17 2.38 -6.61
N VAL A 110 -8.31 2.29 -5.28
CA VAL A 110 -7.92 3.36 -4.35
C VAL A 110 -6.43 3.67 -4.44
N SER A 111 -5.58 2.64 -4.60
CA SER A 111 -4.13 2.83 -4.76
C SER A 111 -3.79 3.61 -6.04
N PHE A 112 -4.48 3.34 -7.14
CA PHE A 112 -4.32 4.11 -8.38
C PHE A 112 -4.80 5.56 -8.21
N ILE A 113 -5.96 5.79 -7.59
CA ILE A 113 -6.42 7.15 -7.30
C ILE A 113 -5.38 7.88 -6.47
N ALA A 114 -4.86 7.28 -5.39
CA ALA A 114 -3.84 7.88 -4.55
C ALA A 114 -2.56 8.21 -5.34
N TYR A 115 -2.15 7.32 -6.26
CA TYR A 115 -1.00 7.55 -7.13
C TYR A 115 -1.20 8.76 -8.05
N PHE A 116 -2.36 8.87 -8.70
CA PHE A 116 -2.68 10.01 -9.57
C PHE A 116 -2.86 11.31 -8.77
N CYS A 117 -3.45 11.22 -7.58
CA CYS A 117 -3.65 12.37 -6.69
C CYS A 117 -2.37 12.80 -5.96
N ASN A 118 -1.30 12.01 -6.00
CA ASN A 118 -0.06 12.31 -5.27
C ASN A 118 0.51 13.71 -5.60
N ARG A 119 0.37 14.19 -6.82
CA ARG A 119 0.80 15.53 -7.23
C ARG A 119 -0.06 16.65 -6.66
N VAL A 120 -1.30 16.37 -6.29
CA VAL A 120 -2.21 17.36 -5.67
C VAL A 120 -1.63 17.84 -4.34
N PHE A 121 -0.94 16.98 -3.60
CA PHE A 121 -0.26 17.37 -2.36
C PHE A 121 0.84 18.41 -2.55
N LEU A 122 1.40 18.55 -3.76
CA LEU A 122 2.38 19.59 -4.06
C LEU A 122 1.76 21.00 -4.03
N VAL A 123 0.44 21.11 -4.18
CA VAL A 123 -0.29 22.38 -4.02
C VAL A 123 -0.24 22.87 -2.58
N PHE A 124 -0.05 21.97 -1.61
CA PHE A 124 0.05 22.30 -0.20
C PHE A 124 1.47 22.68 0.26
N LEU A 125 2.47 22.68 -0.63
CA LEU A 125 3.84 23.11 -0.28
C LEU A 125 3.91 24.50 0.33
N PRO A 126 3.19 25.53 -0.17
CA PRO A 126 3.20 26.86 0.46
C PRO A 126 2.63 26.85 1.89
N LEU A 127 1.62 26.02 2.14
CA LEU A 127 1.04 25.84 3.48
C LEU A 127 2.03 25.15 4.42
N GLU A 128 2.74 24.13 3.92
CA GLU A 128 3.82 23.47 4.65
C GLU A 128 4.92 24.48 5.02
N ASP A 129 5.36 25.31 4.08
CA ASP A 129 6.36 26.34 4.32
C ASP A 129 5.90 27.36 5.37
N LEU A 130 4.62 27.78 5.31
CA LEU A 130 4.01 28.67 6.29
C LEU A 130 3.99 28.05 7.70
N LEU A 131 3.64 26.76 7.81
CA LEU A 131 3.61 26.05 9.09
C LEU A 131 5.00 25.94 9.71
N PHE A 132 6.03 25.57 8.93
CA PHE A 132 7.41 25.51 9.41
C PHE A 132 7.90 26.86 9.87
N TRP A 133 7.57 27.94 9.14
CA TRP A 133 7.90 29.31 9.54
C TRP A 133 7.18 29.72 10.83
N LEU A 134 5.88 29.42 10.95
CA LEU A 134 5.08 29.76 12.14
C LEU A 134 5.60 29.03 13.38
N LEU A 135 5.99 27.76 13.24
CA LEU A 135 6.52 26.93 14.31
C LEU A 135 8.00 27.18 14.59
N ARG A 136 8.65 28.07 13.82
CA ARG A 136 10.10 28.33 13.87
C ARG A 136 10.96 27.07 13.78
N LEU A 137 10.53 26.10 12.97
CA LEU A 137 11.25 24.88 12.71
C LEU A 137 12.03 24.99 11.41
N GLU A 138 13.26 24.47 11.40
CA GLU A 138 14.03 24.35 10.17
C GLU A 138 13.51 23.19 9.33
N LYS A 139 13.24 23.47 8.06
CA LYS A 139 12.76 22.45 7.13
C LYS A 139 13.91 21.55 6.69
N PRO A 140 13.81 20.22 6.80
CA PRO A 140 14.88 19.32 6.39
C PRO A 140 15.19 19.46 4.90
N ALA A 141 16.45 19.63 4.55
CA ALA A 141 16.90 19.68 3.16
C ALA A 141 17.39 18.28 2.68
N PRO A 142 17.15 17.88 1.43
CA PRO A 142 16.31 18.56 0.44
C PRO A 142 14.81 18.35 0.71
N THR A 143 14.02 19.40 0.57
CA THR A 143 12.57 19.35 0.71
C THR A 143 11.92 18.58 -0.44
N THR A 144 10.67 18.14 -0.25
CA THR A 144 9.91 17.45 -1.31
C THR A 144 9.82 18.28 -2.59
N GLY A 145 9.59 19.59 -2.47
CA GLY A 145 9.54 20.50 -3.61
C GLY A 145 10.88 20.66 -4.32
N GLN A 146 11.99 20.71 -3.60
CA GLN A 146 13.34 20.75 -4.18
C GLN A 146 13.65 19.48 -4.94
N ARG A 147 13.41 18.31 -4.35
CA ARG A 147 13.57 17.00 -5.03
C ARG A 147 12.75 16.92 -6.30
N PHE A 148 11.54 17.48 -6.30
CA PHE A 148 10.69 17.49 -7.48
C PHE A 148 11.26 18.38 -8.60
N LYS A 149 11.75 19.60 -8.25
CA LYS A 149 12.41 20.52 -9.19
C LYS A 149 13.69 19.92 -9.78
N GLU A 150 14.53 19.31 -8.96
CA GLU A 150 15.78 18.67 -9.37
C GLU A 150 15.54 17.51 -10.36
N ARG A 151 14.42 16.80 -10.24
CA ARG A 151 14.01 15.76 -11.20
C ARG A 151 13.40 16.29 -12.50
N GLY A 152 13.49 17.60 -12.77
CA GLY A 152 13.00 18.23 -13.99
C GLY A 152 11.47 18.36 -14.05
N GLY A 153 10.80 18.28 -12.93
CA GLY A 153 9.36 18.52 -12.84
C GLY A 153 9.03 19.99 -13.06
N ARG A 154 8.20 20.31 -14.05
CA ARG A 154 7.54 21.61 -14.16
C ARG A 154 6.23 21.53 -13.36
N ILE A 155 5.99 22.52 -12.53
CA ILE A 155 4.72 22.71 -11.81
C ILE A 155 3.69 23.24 -12.79
#